data_fadacd744ac98ec60362e03c4347bf75
#
_entry.id   fadacd744ac98ec60362e03c4347bf75
#
_cell.length_a   1.000
_cell.length_b   1.000
_cell.length_c   1.000
_cell.angle_alpha   90.00
_cell.angle_beta   90.00
_cell.angle_gamma   90.00
#
_symmetry.space_group_name_H-M   'P 1'
#
loop_
_entity.id
_entity.type
_entity.pdbx_description
1 polymer ?
#
loop_
_entity_poly.entity_id
_entity_poly.type
_entity_poly.pdbx_seq_one_letter_code
_entity_poly.pdbx_strand_id
1 'polypeptide(L)'
;MMDFNEVRGVLTPKSTSLDQKLSEFRDDRDSWNAKVKKYLNQRNEINRQVKELITEVQNQKVIRDDANSKVKELKIIRAERSKVLKELRAELQEKRPAEQKKEEKREKKRNERSIRSDIEKMDMKFNYGHFQGKERNFEREMKKLYQELREVKQQKKKNIFSELESEIRKAAKSQEEAHKLVEYAVNTAQESHDLMIELSEEVDRLRAKANASQEGVIRSKREADSLHNKYVVSLRSIHSIQDLFKAMVAQEKNDEDDDGSKLEVTDLMSRLMSGDTLSTEELMALQRN
;
A
#
# COMPACT_ATOMS: atom_id res chain seq x y z
N MET A 1 27.74 -36.06 -63.80
CA MET A 1 26.61 -36.58 -63.02
C MET A 1 27.09 -36.61 -61.55
N MET A 2 26.41 -35.99 -60.62
CA MET A 2 26.71 -36.22 -59.20
C MET A 2 26.24 -37.62 -58.84
N ASP A 3 27.12 -38.39 -58.21
CA ASP A 3 26.77 -39.75 -57.79
C ASP A 3 25.84 -39.65 -56.55
N PHE A 4 24.73 -40.39 -56.52
CA PHE A 4 23.78 -40.38 -55.39
C PHE A 4 24.45 -40.70 -54.09
N ASN A 5 25.52 -41.50 -54.08
CA ASN A 5 26.31 -41.77 -52.87
C ASN A 5 27.07 -40.54 -52.35
N GLU A 6 27.59 -39.70 -53.26
CA GLU A 6 28.23 -38.43 -52.85
C GLU A 6 27.25 -37.47 -52.21
N VAL A 7 26.05 -37.33 -52.81
CA VAL A 7 24.97 -36.51 -52.31
C VAL A 7 24.51 -36.99 -50.90
N ARG A 8 24.33 -38.29 -50.72
CA ARG A 8 24.00 -38.95 -49.48
C ARG A 8 25.08 -38.70 -48.41
N GLY A 9 26.36 -38.81 -48.78
CA GLY A 9 27.50 -38.55 -47.94
C GLY A 9 27.58 -37.11 -47.41
N VAL A 10 27.11 -36.13 -48.20
CA VAL A 10 27.08 -34.71 -47.82
C VAL A 10 25.83 -34.35 -47.00
N LEU A 11 24.67 -34.90 -47.35
CA LEU A 11 23.38 -34.54 -46.71
C LEU A 11 23.17 -35.24 -45.36
N THR A 12 23.67 -36.45 -45.15
CA THR A 12 23.51 -37.17 -43.89
C THR A 12 24.13 -36.43 -42.70
N PRO A 13 25.41 -35.95 -42.73
CA PRO A 13 25.97 -35.19 -41.63
C PRO A 13 25.29 -33.83 -41.43
N LYS A 14 24.74 -33.21 -42.49
CA LYS A 14 23.93 -31.98 -42.39
C LYS A 14 22.61 -32.24 -41.69
N SER A 15 21.91 -33.31 -42.00
CA SER A 15 20.67 -33.73 -41.37
C SER A 15 20.87 -33.95 -39.86
N THR A 16 21.90 -34.74 -39.50
CA THR A 16 22.21 -34.98 -38.06
C THR A 16 22.56 -33.72 -37.32
N SER A 17 23.32 -32.80 -37.91
CA SER A 17 23.64 -31.49 -37.34
C SER A 17 22.38 -30.61 -37.16
N LEU A 18 21.45 -30.66 -38.12
CA LEU A 18 20.18 -29.94 -38.04
C LEU A 18 19.26 -30.53 -36.97
N ASP A 19 19.23 -31.87 -36.83
CA ASP A 19 18.46 -32.54 -35.77
C ASP A 19 18.96 -32.16 -34.37
N GLN A 20 20.28 -32.08 -34.19
CA GLN A 20 20.85 -31.57 -32.93
C GLN A 20 20.44 -30.12 -32.65
N LYS A 21 20.59 -29.23 -33.62
CA LYS A 21 20.18 -27.83 -33.51
C LYS A 21 18.66 -27.67 -33.26
N LEU A 22 17.87 -28.55 -33.88
CA LEU A 22 16.42 -28.56 -33.67
C LEU A 22 16.05 -28.88 -32.23
N SER A 23 16.74 -29.88 -31.63
CA SER A 23 16.59 -30.19 -30.20
C SER A 23 17.00 -29.02 -29.33
N GLU A 24 18.16 -28.38 -29.58
CA GLU A 24 18.63 -27.20 -28.85
C GLU A 24 17.63 -26.03 -28.94
N PHE A 25 17.16 -25.71 -30.14
CA PHE A 25 16.17 -24.64 -30.34
C PHE A 25 14.85 -24.92 -29.62
N ARG A 26 14.44 -26.19 -29.56
CA ARG A 26 13.24 -26.60 -28.82
C ARG A 26 13.44 -26.39 -27.32
N ASP A 27 14.54 -26.86 -26.76
CA ASP A 27 14.82 -26.79 -25.34
C ASP A 27 15.01 -25.32 -24.89
N ASP A 28 15.72 -24.53 -25.69
CA ASP A 28 15.88 -23.09 -25.44
C ASP A 28 14.54 -22.38 -25.51
N ARG A 29 13.71 -22.62 -26.52
CA ARG A 29 12.36 -22.06 -26.64
C ARG A 29 11.52 -22.40 -25.43
N ASP A 30 11.55 -23.63 -24.97
CA ASP A 30 10.76 -24.09 -23.83
C ASP A 30 11.26 -23.47 -22.53
N SER A 31 12.57 -23.25 -22.37
CA SER A 31 13.15 -22.51 -21.26
C SER A 31 12.67 -21.04 -21.25
N TRP A 32 12.66 -20.37 -22.38
CA TRP A 32 12.15 -19.01 -22.50
C TRP A 32 10.64 -18.92 -22.25
N ASN A 33 9.86 -19.89 -22.72
CA ASN A 33 8.43 -20.01 -22.45
C ASN A 33 8.16 -20.20 -20.93
N ALA A 34 9.01 -20.94 -20.22
CA ALA A 34 8.95 -21.06 -18.78
C ALA A 34 9.21 -19.70 -18.08
N LYS A 35 10.19 -18.91 -18.57
CA LYS A 35 10.44 -17.56 -18.10
C LYS A 35 9.25 -16.63 -18.34
N VAL A 36 8.61 -16.72 -19.52
CA VAL A 36 7.37 -15.97 -19.83
C VAL A 36 6.29 -16.28 -18.80
N LYS A 37 6.02 -17.56 -18.52
CA LYS A 37 5.04 -17.97 -17.50
C LYS A 37 5.38 -17.41 -16.11
N LYS A 38 6.66 -17.48 -15.73
CA LYS A 38 7.13 -16.93 -14.45
C LYS A 38 6.85 -15.44 -14.34
N TYR A 39 7.26 -14.64 -15.33
CA TYR A 39 7.03 -13.19 -15.31
C TYR A 39 5.55 -12.83 -15.39
N LEU A 40 4.72 -13.56 -16.13
CA LEU A 40 3.28 -13.39 -16.16
C LEU A 40 2.65 -13.62 -14.79
N ASN A 41 3.04 -14.69 -14.12
CA ASN A 41 2.54 -15.00 -12.77
C ASN A 41 2.96 -13.92 -11.77
N GLN A 42 4.23 -13.48 -11.82
CA GLN A 42 4.72 -12.38 -10.97
C GLN A 42 3.94 -11.10 -11.22
N ARG A 43 3.76 -10.70 -12.48
CA ARG A 43 2.97 -9.50 -12.83
C ARG A 43 1.53 -9.60 -12.34
N ASN A 44 0.88 -10.74 -12.54
CA ASN A 44 -0.51 -10.95 -12.15
C ASN A 44 -0.67 -10.89 -10.63
N GLU A 45 0.27 -11.47 -9.87
CA GLU A 45 0.27 -11.40 -8.42
C GLU A 45 0.47 -9.97 -7.92
N ILE A 46 1.44 -9.25 -8.49
CA ILE A 46 1.66 -7.83 -8.15
C ILE A 46 0.42 -7.00 -8.50
N ASN A 47 -0.20 -7.22 -9.65
CA ASN A 47 -1.41 -6.49 -10.04
C ASN A 47 -2.59 -6.78 -9.10
N ARG A 48 -2.68 -7.99 -8.53
CA ARG A 48 -3.67 -8.31 -7.48
C ARG A 48 -3.42 -7.47 -6.24
N GLN A 49 -2.18 -7.45 -5.75
CA GLN A 49 -1.77 -6.65 -4.59
C GLN A 49 -2.04 -5.16 -4.81
N VAL A 50 -1.72 -4.64 -6.00
CA VAL A 50 -2.03 -3.25 -6.38
C VAL A 50 -3.52 -2.95 -6.28
N LYS A 51 -4.39 -3.86 -6.74
CA LYS A 51 -5.84 -3.67 -6.64
C LYS A 51 -6.32 -3.65 -5.20
N GLU A 52 -5.81 -4.55 -4.36
CA GLU A 52 -6.13 -4.60 -2.93
C GLU A 52 -5.71 -3.29 -2.23
N LEU A 53 -4.49 -2.82 -2.49
CA LEU A 53 -4.00 -1.55 -1.94
C LEU A 53 -4.79 -0.33 -2.43
N ILE A 54 -5.17 -0.28 -3.71
CA ILE A 54 -6.00 0.80 -4.26
C ILE A 54 -7.36 0.84 -3.54
N THR A 55 -7.95 -0.32 -3.27
CA THR A 55 -9.20 -0.40 -2.51
C THR A 55 -9.01 0.15 -1.10
N GLU A 56 -7.89 -0.18 -0.45
CA GLU A 56 -7.57 0.34 0.88
C GLU A 56 -7.34 1.86 0.86
N VAL A 57 -6.63 2.38 -0.13
CA VAL A 57 -6.50 3.85 -0.34
C VAL A 57 -7.86 4.52 -0.47
N GLN A 58 -8.81 3.90 -1.19
CA GLN A 58 -10.16 4.42 -1.31
C GLN A 58 -10.90 4.41 0.02
N ASN A 59 -10.77 3.35 0.81
CA ASN A 59 -11.35 3.26 2.15
C ASN A 59 -10.79 4.35 3.06
N GLN A 60 -9.47 4.53 3.09
CA GLN A 60 -8.82 5.58 3.89
C GLN A 60 -9.25 6.98 3.44
N LYS A 61 -9.45 7.19 2.14
CA LYS A 61 -10.02 8.44 1.62
C LYS A 61 -11.42 8.72 2.16
N VAL A 62 -12.29 7.72 2.18
CA VAL A 62 -13.65 7.87 2.73
C VAL A 62 -13.58 8.21 4.23
N ILE A 63 -12.77 7.49 5.01
CA ILE A 63 -12.58 7.75 6.46
C ILE A 63 -12.09 9.18 6.69
N ARG A 64 -11.10 9.65 5.90
CA ARG A 64 -10.58 11.03 5.98
C ARG A 64 -11.67 12.05 5.66
N ASP A 65 -12.44 11.82 4.61
CA ASP A 65 -13.49 12.75 4.15
C ASP A 65 -14.63 12.83 5.18
N ASP A 66 -15.01 11.70 5.77
CA ASP A 66 -15.98 11.63 6.88
C ASP A 66 -15.45 12.33 8.14
N ALA A 67 -14.19 12.12 8.49
CA ALA A 67 -13.55 12.80 9.60
C ALA A 67 -13.50 14.32 9.37
N ASN A 68 -13.17 14.76 8.16
CA ASN A 68 -13.15 16.18 7.80
C ASN A 68 -14.54 16.83 7.85
N SER A 69 -15.61 16.10 7.48
CA SER A 69 -16.98 16.61 7.63
C SER A 69 -17.35 16.76 9.11
N LYS A 70 -17.03 15.78 9.94
CA LYS A 70 -17.19 15.86 11.40
C LYS A 70 -16.41 17.02 12.02
N VAL A 71 -15.18 17.26 11.56
CA VAL A 71 -14.38 18.41 12.00
C VAL A 71 -15.10 19.74 11.72
N LYS A 72 -15.75 19.88 10.56
CA LYS A 72 -16.51 21.10 10.22
C LYS A 72 -17.69 21.30 11.17
N GLU A 73 -18.48 20.25 11.40
CA GLU A 73 -19.63 20.27 12.31
C GLU A 73 -19.20 20.56 13.75
N LEU A 74 -18.19 19.85 14.25
CA LEU A 74 -17.68 20.04 15.60
C LEU A 74 -17.05 21.42 15.81
N LYS A 75 -16.43 22.02 14.79
CA LYS A 75 -15.95 23.41 14.85
C LYS A 75 -17.08 24.40 15.04
N ILE A 76 -18.24 24.20 14.39
CA ILE A 76 -19.44 25.03 14.59
C ILE A 76 -19.94 24.91 16.03
N ILE A 77 -20.12 23.68 16.52
CA ILE A 77 -20.55 23.41 17.90
C ILE A 77 -19.59 24.05 18.93
N ARG A 78 -18.29 23.91 18.70
CA ARG A 78 -17.27 24.54 19.57
C ARG A 78 -17.37 26.07 19.55
N ALA A 79 -17.64 26.66 18.38
CA ALA A 79 -17.80 28.12 18.26
C ALA A 79 -19.03 28.60 19.00
N GLU A 80 -20.17 27.89 18.92
CA GLU A 80 -21.40 28.19 19.67
C GLU A 80 -21.18 28.10 21.16
N ARG A 81 -20.58 27.00 21.67
CA ARG A 81 -20.26 26.81 23.06
C ARG A 81 -19.28 27.89 23.59
N SER A 82 -18.34 28.32 22.74
CA SER A 82 -17.41 29.40 23.07
C SER A 82 -18.09 30.77 23.15
N LYS A 83 -19.14 31.02 22.33
CA LYS A 83 -19.95 32.25 22.44
C LYS A 83 -20.72 32.26 23.75
N VAL A 84 -21.44 31.21 24.09
CA VAL A 84 -22.17 31.07 25.35
C VAL A 84 -21.25 31.29 26.56
N LEU A 85 -20.06 30.68 26.54
CA LEU A 85 -19.09 30.89 27.63
C LEU A 85 -18.61 32.33 27.72
N LYS A 86 -18.42 33.04 26.62
CA LYS A 86 -18.05 34.44 26.58
C LYS A 86 -19.18 35.32 27.13
N GLU A 87 -20.43 35.06 26.75
CA GLU A 87 -21.61 35.79 27.21
C GLU A 87 -21.80 35.63 28.71
N LEU A 88 -21.75 34.40 29.25
CA LEU A 88 -21.82 34.15 30.67
C LEU A 88 -20.70 34.84 31.48
N ARG A 89 -19.49 34.89 30.93
CA ARG A 89 -18.36 35.60 31.54
C ARG A 89 -18.55 37.11 31.52
N ALA A 90 -19.10 37.64 30.43
CA ALA A 90 -19.43 39.05 30.31
C ALA A 90 -20.52 39.47 31.34
N GLU A 91 -21.61 38.68 31.44
CA GLU A 91 -22.64 38.88 32.45
C GLU A 91 -22.09 38.87 33.88
N LEU A 92 -21.20 37.92 34.19
CA LEU A 92 -20.54 37.91 35.51
C LEU A 92 -19.71 39.16 35.73
N GLN A 93 -19.05 39.66 34.68
CA GLN A 93 -18.20 40.84 34.79
C GLN A 93 -19.01 42.12 34.96
N GLU A 94 -20.19 42.24 34.31
CA GLU A 94 -21.11 43.37 34.46
C GLU A 94 -21.80 43.39 35.83
N LYS A 95 -22.22 42.21 36.32
CA LYS A 95 -22.90 42.06 37.61
C LYS A 95 -21.93 42.20 38.81
N ARG A 96 -20.61 42.12 38.60
CA ARG A 96 -19.59 42.31 39.62
C ARG A 96 -19.18 43.80 39.73
N PRO A 97 -19.62 44.54 40.73
CA PRO A 97 -19.20 45.94 40.88
C PRO A 97 -17.68 46.04 41.06
N ALA A 98 -17.09 47.11 40.51
CA ALA A 98 -15.64 47.31 40.51
C ALA A 98 -15.04 47.43 41.94
N GLU A 99 -15.83 47.75 42.95
CA GLU A 99 -15.44 47.81 44.35
C GLU A 99 -15.18 46.44 44.95
N GLN A 100 -15.98 45.41 44.65
CA GLN A 100 -15.75 44.05 45.17
C GLN A 100 -14.46 43.41 44.62
N LYS A 101 -14.03 43.77 43.42
CA LYS A 101 -12.73 43.34 42.88
C LYS A 101 -11.53 43.92 43.64
N LYS A 102 -11.68 45.11 44.27
CA LYS A 102 -10.64 45.74 45.07
C LYS A 102 -10.61 45.17 46.51
N GLU A 103 -11.76 44.84 47.06
CA GLU A 103 -11.87 44.24 48.41
C GLU A 103 -11.37 42.79 48.42
N GLU A 104 -11.72 41.97 47.45
CA GLU A 104 -11.19 40.60 47.31
C GLU A 104 -9.66 40.54 47.12
N LYS A 105 -9.05 41.57 46.51
CA LYS A 105 -7.58 41.69 46.39
C LYS A 105 -6.92 42.19 47.70
N ARG A 106 -7.63 42.95 48.56
CA ARG A 106 -7.07 43.49 49.80
C ARG A 106 -7.20 42.55 50.97
N GLU A 107 -8.30 41.78 51.06
CA GLU A 107 -8.43 40.71 52.02
C GLU A 107 -7.84 39.42 51.44
N LYS A 108 -6.60 39.12 51.75
CA LYS A 108 -6.04 37.77 51.65
C LYS A 108 -6.74 36.85 52.64
N LYS A 109 -8.06 36.64 52.47
CA LYS A 109 -8.81 35.66 53.27
C LYS A 109 -8.16 34.29 53.00
N ARG A 110 -7.77 33.65 54.10
CA ARG A 110 -7.22 32.28 54.06
C ARG A 110 -8.17 31.37 53.30
N ASN A 111 -7.62 30.62 52.35
CA ASN A 111 -8.42 29.72 51.53
C ASN A 111 -8.87 28.52 52.39
N GLU A 112 -10.07 27.98 52.18
CA GLU A 112 -10.59 26.80 52.90
C GLU A 112 -9.57 25.66 52.98
N ARG A 113 -8.79 25.46 51.90
CA ARG A 113 -7.73 24.45 51.82
C ARG A 113 -6.55 24.75 52.76
N SER A 114 -6.20 26.02 52.90
CA SER A 114 -5.15 26.46 53.83
C SER A 114 -5.59 26.28 55.28
N ILE A 115 -6.84 26.65 55.61
CA ILE A 115 -7.38 26.48 56.97
C ILE A 115 -7.46 25.00 57.35
N ARG A 116 -7.89 24.12 56.44
CA ARG A 116 -7.89 22.68 56.69
C ARG A 116 -6.47 22.11 56.90
N SER A 117 -5.49 22.53 56.09
CA SER A 117 -4.10 22.15 56.29
C SER A 117 -3.54 22.64 57.63
N ASP A 118 -3.94 23.81 58.09
CA ASP A 118 -3.51 24.33 59.37
C ASP A 118 -4.18 23.58 60.54
N ILE A 119 -5.45 23.16 60.40
CA ILE A 119 -6.13 22.26 61.35
C ILE A 119 -5.37 20.92 61.44
N GLU A 120 -5.08 20.29 60.32
CA GLU A 120 -4.35 19.02 60.28
C GLU A 120 -2.96 19.13 60.89
N LYS A 121 -2.24 20.21 60.60
CA LYS A 121 -0.93 20.48 61.21
C LYS A 121 -1.01 20.70 62.72
N MET A 122 -2.06 21.34 63.20
CA MET A 122 -2.28 21.61 64.62
C MET A 122 -2.61 20.29 65.32
N ASP A 123 -3.49 19.48 64.76
CA ASP A 123 -3.82 18.15 65.27
C ASP A 123 -2.57 17.25 65.33
N MET A 124 -1.76 17.26 64.31
CA MET A 124 -0.52 16.48 64.26
C MET A 124 0.45 16.93 65.34
N LYS A 125 0.63 18.26 65.52
CA LYS A 125 1.51 18.79 66.61
C LYS A 125 1.03 18.42 68.02
N PHE A 126 -0.27 18.36 68.21
CA PHE A 126 -0.84 17.95 69.50
C PHE A 126 -0.65 16.47 69.76
N ASN A 127 -0.97 15.62 68.77
CA ASN A 127 -0.87 14.16 68.85
C ASN A 127 0.58 13.66 69.02
N TYR A 128 1.54 14.35 68.42
CA TYR A 128 2.96 14.01 68.56
C TYR A 128 3.67 14.73 69.75
N GLY A 129 2.94 15.40 70.58
CA GLY A 129 3.50 16.07 71.77
C GLY A 129 4.37 17.32 71.48
N HIS A 130 4.33 17.80 70.23
CA HIS A 130 5.10 19.01 69.81
C HIS A 130 4.37 20.33 70.03
N PHE A 131 3.19 20.31 70.64
CA PHE A 131 2.45 21.51 70.94
C PHE A 131 3.00 22.16 72.22
N GLN A 132 3.57 23.35 72.07
CA GLN A 132 4.09 24.12 73.20
C GLN A 132 2.96 24.98 73.88
N GLY A 133 2.20 24.37 74.75
CA GLY A 133 1.15 25.09 75.45
C GLY A 133 0.24 24.20 76.25
N LYS A 134 -0.61 24.83 77.10
CA LYS A 134 -1.62 24.09 77.87
C LYS A 134 -2.74 23.63 76.94
N GLU A 135 -3.33 22.49 77.20
CA GLU A 135 -4.45 21.90 76.47
C GLU A 135 -5.59 22.86 76.14
N ARG A 136 -5.90 23.75 77.11
CA ARG A 136 -6.89 24.85 76.92
C ARG A 136 -6.52 25.81 75.79
N ASN A 137 -5.24 25.97 75.46
CA ASN A 137 -4.81 26.87 74.38
C ASN A 137 -4.98 26.21 73.08
N PHE A 138 -4.71 24.87 72.95
CA PHE A 138 -4.99 24.07 71.80
C PHE A 138 -6.47 24.08 71.40
N GLU A 139 -7.35 23.85 72.41
CA GLU A 139 -8.79 23.94 72.20
C GLU A 139 -9.26 25.31 71.68
N ARG A 140 -8.71 26.38 72.19
CA ARG A 140 -9.03 27.75 71.77
C ARG A 140 -8.60 28.01 70.34
N GLU A 141 -7.41 27.60 69.91
CA GLU A 141 -6.92 27.79 68.59
C GLU A 141 -7.67 26.90 67.59
N MET A 142 -7.96 25.67 67.93
CA MET A 142 -8.79 24.80 67.12
C MET A 142 -10.20 25.35 66.92
N LYS A 143 -10.85 25.86 68.01
CA LYS A 143 -12.15 26.49 67.85
C LYS A 143 -12.10 27.69 66.91
N LYS A 144 -11.06 28.52 66.97
CA LYS A 144 -10.89 29.67 66.06
C LYS A 144 -10.77 29.20 64.60
N LEU A 145 -9.94 28.20 64.35
CA LEU A 145 -9.78 27.65 63.01
C LEU A 145 -11.06 27.02 62.45
N TYR A 146 -11.81 26.31 63.30
CA TYR A 146 -13.12 25.76 62.90
C TYR A 146 -14.16 26.89 62.69
N GLN A 147 -14.09 27.96 63.45
CA GLN A 147 -14.97 29.10 63.25
C GLN A 147 -14.63 29.83 61.96
N GLU A 148 -13.35 30.11 61.71
CA GLU A 148 -12.88 30.64 60.42
C GLU A 148 -13.31 29.75 59.22
N LEU A 149 -13.17 28.41 59.31
CA LEU A 149 -13.63 27.47 58.32
C LEU A 149 -15.14 27.55 58.08
N ARG A 150 -15.92 27.71 59.18
CA ARG A 150 -17.38 27.85 59.11
C ARG A 150 -17.79 29.15 58.43
N GLU A 151 -17.11 30.24 58.73
CA GLU A 151 -17.33 31.55 58.13
C GLU A 151 -17.00 31.56 56.65
N VAL A 152 -15.86 30.99 56.24
CA VAL A 152 -15.47 30.84 54.83
C VAL A 152 -16.47 29.98 54.08
N LYS A 153 -16.96 28.87 54.65
CA LYS A 153 -18.02 28.06 54.08
C LYS A 153 -19.36 28.77 53.94
N GLN A 154 -19.74 29.58 54.94
CA GLN A 154 -20.98 30.38 54.91
C GLN A 154 -20.88 31.50 53.88
N GLN A 155 -19.72 32.17 53.75
CA GLN A 155 -19.51 33.21 52.74
C GLN A 155 -19.56 32.62 51.33
N LYS A 156 -19.03 31.41 51.10
CA LYS A 156 -19.20 30.69 49.82
C LYS A 156 -20.67 30.39 49.51
N LYS A 157 -21.49 30.04 50.51
CA LYS A 157 -22.93 29.79 50.32
C LYS A 157 -23.75 31.06 50.08
N LYS A 158 -23.31 32.21 50.58
CA LYS A 158 -23.96 33.52 50.38
C LYS A 158 -23.55 34.24 49.10
N ASN A 159 -22.65 33.65 48.31
CA ASN A 159 -22.21 34.28 47.06
C ASN A 159 -23.33 34.25 46.03
N ILE A 160 -23.96 35.44 45.84
CA ILE A 160 -25.08 35.66 44.88
C ILE A 160 -24.68 35.22 43.47
N PHE A 161 -23.39 35.13 43.18
CA PHE A 161 -22.81 34.71 41.89
C PHE A 161 -22.48 33.22 41.83
N SER A 162 -22.73 32.41 42.88
CA SER A 162 -22.35 31.00 42.90
C SER A 162 -23.06 30.17 41.82
N GLU A 163 -24.28 30.55 41.45
CA GLU A 163 -25.06 29.93 40.39
C GLU A 163 -24.44 30.23 39.02
N LEU A 164 -24.16 31.50 38.73
CA LEU A 164 -23.51 31.95 37.50
C LEU A 164 -22.09 31.35 37.36
N GLU A 165 -21.32 31.28 38.44
CA GLU A 165 -20.00 30.60 38.44
C GLU A 165 -20.15 29.09 38.17
N SER A 166 -21.21 28.45 38.66
CA SER A 166 -21.51 27.06 38.38
C SER A 166 -21.86 26.85 36.92
N GLU A 167 -22.65 27.75 36.32
CA GLU A 167 -22.99 27.73 34.91
C GLU A 167 -21.75 27.94 33.99
N ILE A 168 -20.91 28.91 34.35
CA ILE A 168 -19.65 29.14 33.65
C ILE A 168 -18.74 27.91 33.72
N ARG A 169 -18.68 27.21 34.86
CA ARG A 169 -17.88 25.95 34.96
C ARG A 169 -18.46 24.85 34.10
N LYS A 170 -19.80 24.72 34.03
CA LYS A 170 -20.47 23.75 33.14
C LYS A 170 -20.22 24.09 31.69
N ALA A 171 -20.38 25.36 31.31
CA ALA A 171 -20.12 25.82 29.96
C ALA A 171 -18.64 25.67 29.56
N ALA A 172 -17.71 25.92 30.49
CA ALA A 172 -16.28 25.69 30.24
C ALA A 172 -15.95 24.22 30.03
N LYS A 173 -16.52 23.29 30.82
CA LYS A 173 -16.36 21.84 30.58
C LYS A 173 -16.92 21.42 29.23
N SER A 174 -18.14 21.88 28.92
CA SER A 174 -18.78 21.59 27.64
C SER A 174 -17.96 22.10 26.43
N GLN A 175 -17.34 23.27 26.56
CA GLN A 175 -16.44 23.81 25.52
C GLN A 175 -15.13 23.01 25.42
N GLU A 176 -14.57 22.57 26.55
CA GLU A 176 -13.38 21.73 26.57
C GLU A 176 -13.64 20.33 25.95
N GLU A 177 -14.81 19.73 26.25
CA GLU A 177 -15.23 18.48 25.62
C GLU A 177 -15.38 18.63 24.10
N ALA A 178 -16.00 19.74 23.65
CA ALA A 178 -16.10 20.01 22.22
C ALA A 178 -14.72 20.23 21.57
N HIS A 179 -13.78 20.83 22.28
CA HIS A 179 -12.41 21.00 21.80
C HIS A 179 -11.70 19.66 21.61
N LYS A 180 -11.79 18.77 22.63
CA LYS A 180 -11.21 17.41 22.56
C LYS A 180 -11.79 16.58 21.41
N LEU A 181 -13.11 16.71 21.16
CA LEU A 181 -13.75 16.03 20.03
C LEU A 181 -13.23 16.55 18.68
N VAL A 182 -13.01 17.87 18.56
CA VAL A 182 -12.40 18.45 17.34
C VAL A 182 -10.98 17.94 17.15
N GLU A 183 -10.16 17.93 18.22
CA GLU A 183 -8.79 17.42 18.14
C GLU A 183 -8.75 15.95 17.74
N TYR A 184 -9.60 15.13 18.36
CA TYR A 184 -9.71 13.72 17.99
C TYR A 184 -10.06 13.53 16.50
N ALA A 185 -11.07 14.27 16.03
CA ALA A 185 -11.49 14.16 14.61
C ALA A 185 -10.40 14.67 13.64
N VAL A 186 -9.65 15.71 14.02
CA VAL A 186 -8.51 16.20 13.23
C VAL A 186 -7.38 15.17 13.19
N ASN A 187 -7.04 14.57 14.32
CA ASN A 187 -6.00 13.54 14.39
C ASN A 187 -6.39 12.32 13.53
N THR A 188 -7.65 11.86 13.64
CA THR A 188 -8.14 10.75 12.80
C THR A 188 -8.06 11.08 11.30
N ALA A 189 -8.40 12.32 10.91
CA ALA A 189 -8.29 12.75 9.53
C ALA A 189 -6.83 12.78 9.05
N GLN A 190 -5.92 13.23 9.91
CA GLN A 190 -4.49 13.29 9.60
C GLN A 190 -3.89 11.88 9.49
N GLU A 191 -4.17 10.99 10.45
CA GLU A 191 -3.72 9.59 10.42
C GLU A 191 -4.17 8.88 9.14
N SER A 192 -5.46 9.06 8.77
CA SER A 192 -5.98 8.47 7.52
C SER A 192 -5.32 9.08 6.28
N HIS A 193 -4.96 10.37 6.31
CA HIS A 193 -4.25 11.03 5.22
C HIS A 193 -2.83 10.49 5.08
N ASP A 194 -2.11 10.34 6.17
CA ASP A 194 -0.73 9.84 6.19
C ASP A 194 -0.68 8.38 5.71
N LEU A 195 -1.61 7.53 6.19
CA LEU A 195 -1.76 6.16 5.69
C LEU A 195 -2.08 6.12 4.19
N MET A 196 -2.92 7.03 3.70
CA MET A 196 -3.24 7.12 2.26
C MET A 196 -2.00 7.47 1.43
N ILE A 197 -1.11 8.33 1.93
CA ILE A 197 0.15 8.66 1.26
C ILE A 197 1.07 7.44 1.22
N GLU A 198 1.31 6.78 2.36
CA GLU A 198 2.15 5.58 2.43
C GLU A 198 1.66 4.47 1.50
N LEU A 199 0.36 4.19 1.52
CA LEU A 199 -0.24 3.18 0.63
C LEU A 199 -0.12 3.58 -0.85
N SER A 200 -0.24 4.87 -1.18
CA SER A 200 -0.08 5.36 -2.55
C SER A 200 1.35 5.20 -3.04
N GLU A 201 2.34 5.49 -2.20
CA GLU A 201 3.75 5.26 -2.53
C GLU A 201 4.04 3.77 -2.76
N GLU A 202 3.47 2.89 -1.94
CA GLU A 202 3.63 1.44 -2.14
C GLU A 202 2.94 0.94 -3.42
N VAL A 203 1.77 1.48 -3.76
CA VAL A 203 1.11 1.24 -5.05
C VAL A 203 2.02 1.61 -6.21
N ASP A 204 2.68 2.75 -6.15
CA ASP A 204 3.56 3.19 -7.24
C ASP A 204 4.83 2.32 -7.32
N ARG A 205 5.39 1.88 -6.20
CA ARG A 205 6.50 0.90 -6.17
C ARG A 205 6.09 -0.43 -6.80
N LEU A 206 4.90 -0.93 -6.45
CA LEU A 206 4.39 -2.19 -7.01
C LEU A 206 4.07 -2.06 -8.50
N ARG A 207 3.53 -0.93 -8.95
CA ARG A 207 3.33 -0.65 -10.39
C ARG A 207 4.65 -0.66 -11.15
N ALA A 208 5.70 -0.06 -10.61
CA ALA A 208 7.02 -0.11 -11.22
C ALA A 208 7.54 -1.57 -11.34
N LYS A 209 7.37 -2.40 -10.30
CA LYS A 209 7.72 -3.83 -10.35
C LYS A 209 6.86 -4.60 -11.35
N ALA A 210 5.57 -4.30 -11.46
CA ALA A 210 4.68 -4.91 -12.45
C ALA A 210 5.12 -4.57 -13.89
N ASN A 211 5.49 -3.30 -14.13
CA ASN A 211 6.00 -2.86 -15.43
C ASN A 211 7.32 -3.55 -15.77
N ALA A 212 8.26 -3.67 -14.84
CA ALA A 212 9.51 -4.42 -15.03
C ALA A 212 9.24 -5.91 -15.36
N SER A 213 8.27 -6.53 -14.67
CA SER A 213 7.85 -7.90 -14.98
C SER A 213 7.22 -7.98 -16.38
N GLN A 214 6.43 -7.00 -16.78
CA GLN A 214 5.85 -6.92 -18.13
C GLN A 214 6.93 -6.78 -19.21
N GLU A 215 7.96 -5.97 -18.99
CA GLU A 215 9.11 -5.89 -19.89
C GLU A 215 9.83 -7.22 -19.99
N GLY A 216 9.98 -7.93 -18.85
CA GLY A 216 10.51 -9.30 -18.82
C GLY A 216 9.70 -10.27 -19.67
N VAL A 217 8.36 -10.19 -19.63
CA VAL A 217 7.45 -10.98 -20.48
C VAL A 217 7.70 -10.68 -21.95
N ILE A 218 7.74 -9.41 -22.34
CA ILE A 218 7.92 -8.99 -23.75
C ILE A 218 9.27 -9.47 -24.27
N ARG A 219 10.34 -9.29 -23.51
CA ARG A 219 11.69 -9.74 -23.88
C ARG A 219 11.73 -11.26 -24.04
N SER A 220 11.27 -11.98 -23.01
CA SER A 220 11.29 -13.45 -23.04
C SER A 220 10.43 -14.03 -24.16
N LYS A 221 9.29 -13.39 -24.47
CA LYS A 221 8.44 -13.78 -25.57
C LYS A 221 9.13 -13.59 -26.95
N ARG A 222 9.77 -12.44 -27.14
CA ARG A 222 10.52 -12.17 -28.39
C ARG A 222 11.62 -13.22 -28.62
N GLU A 223 12.36 -13.60 -27.58
CA GLU A 223 13.39 -14.63 -27.69
C GLU A 223 12.77 -16.00 -27.99
N ALA A 224 11.67 -16.36 -27.30
CA ALA A 224 10.96 -17.62 -27.58
C ALA A 224 10.42 -17.68 -29.03
N ASP A 225 9.84 -16.56 -29.52
CA ASP A 225 9.32 -16.47 -30.88
C ASP A 225 10.46 -16.54 -31.92
N SER A 226 11.62 -15.90 -31.66
CA SER A 226 12.81 -16.02 -32.49
C SER A 226 13.31 -17.46 -32.59
N LEU A 227 13.41 -18.15 -31.46
CA LEU A 227 13.82 -19.56 -31.41
C LEU A 227 12.78 -20.48 -32.06
N HIS A 228 11.50 -20.18 -31.92
CA HIS A 228 10.45 -20.91 -32.61
C HIS A 228 10.58 -20.79 -34.13
N ASN A 229 10.87 -19.60 -34.65
CA ASN A 229 11.09 -19.39 -36.07
C ASN A 229 12.31 -20.21 -36.57
N LYS A 230 13.42 -20.17 -35.82
CA LYS A 230 14.60 -20.99 -36.14
C LYS A 230 14.26 -22.48 -36.12
N TYR A 231 13.51 -22.94 -35.12
CA TYR A 231 13.01 -24.32 -35.04
C TYR A 231 12.20 -24.73 -36.27
N VAL A 232 11.22 -23.87 -36.64
CA VAL A 232 10.36 -24.14 -37.82
C VAL A 232 11.18 -24.20 -39.12
N VAL A 233 12.13 -23.29 -39.32
CA VAL A 233 13.03 -23.30 -40.49
C VAL A 233 13.88 -24.57 -40.51
N SER A 234 14.51 -24.93 -39.38
CA SER A 234 15.29 -26.16 -39.29
C SER A 234 14.45 -27.41 -39.54
N LEU A 235 13.22 -27.46 -39.02
CA LEU A 235 12.29 -28.57 -39.25
C LEU A 235 11.93 -28.71 -40.72
N ARG A 236 11.62 -27.61 -41.42
CA ARG A 236 11.35 -27.59 -42.85
C ARG A 236 12.56 -28.10 -43.65
N SER A 237 13.78 -27.65 -43.28
CA SER A 237 14.99 -28.10 -43.93
C SER A 237 15.20 -29.62 -43.77
N ILE A 238 14.92 -30.16 -42.59
CA ILE A 238 15.02 -31.61 -42.32
C ILE A 238 14.00 -32.38 -43.18
N HIS A 239 12.73 -31.92 -43.23
CA HIS A 239 11.71 -32.55 -44.07
C HIS A 239 12.10 -32.51 -45.52
N SER A 240 12.62 -31.37 -46.03
CA SER A 240 13.10 -31.27 -47.40
C SER A 240 14.23 -32.28 -47.73
N ILE A 241 15.19 -32.46 -46.78
CA ILE A 241 16.26 -33.47 -46.94
C ILE A 241 15.69 -34.88 -46.92
N GLN A 242 14.72 -35.16 -46.01
CA GLN A 242 14.08 -36.47 -45.94
C GLN A 242 13.30 -36.80 -47.23
N ASP A 243 12.59 -35.83 -47.78
CA ASP A 243 11.82 -36.01 -49.01
C ASP A 243 12.73 -36.23 -50.24
N LEU A 244 13.90 -35.54 -50.24
CA LEU A 244 14.95 -35.86 -51.24
C LEU A 244 15.48 -37.26 -51.08
N PHE A 245 15.80 -37.73 -49.87
CA PHE A 245 16.22 -39.09 -49.66
C PHE A 245 15.17 -40.11 -50.12
N LYS A 246 13.87 -39.85 -49.89
CA LYS A 246 12.78 -40.69 -50.40
C LYS A 246 12.73 -40.71 -51.93
N ALA A 247 12.85 -39.52 -52.56
CA ALA A 247 12.86 -39.36 -53.98
C ALA A 247 14.07 -40.12 -54.63
N MET A 248 15.26 -40.02 -54.06
CA MET A 248 16.46 -40.75 -54.50
C MET A 248 16.29 -42.26 -54.42
N VAL A 249 15.72 -42.77 -53.29
CA VAL A 249 15.45 -44.20 -53.11
C VAL A 249 14.38 -44.69 -54.11
N ALA A 250 13.37 -43.84 -54.37
CA ALA A 250 12.35 -44.18 -55.38
C ALA A 250 12.95 -44.23 -56.82
N GLN A 251 13.90 -43.35 -57.10
CA GLN A 251 14.56 -43.31 -58.37
C GLN A 251 15.56 -44.50 -58.56
N GLU A 252 16.34 -44.86 -57.54
CA GLU A 252 17.18 -46.06 -57.52
C GLU A 252 16.37 -47.31 -57.81
N LYS A 253 15.10 -47.41 -57.37
CA LYS A 253 14.20 -48.54 -57.67
C LYS A 253 13.61 -48.52 -59.07
N ASN A 254 13.42 -47.32 -59.67
CA ASN A 254 12.87 -47.15 -61.00
C ASN A 254 13.95 -47.23 -62.08
N ASP A 255 15.23 -46.98 -61.73
CA ASP A 255 16.36 -47.15 -62.67
C ASP A 255 16.64 -48.62 -63.00
N GLU A 256 16.02 -49.60 -62.33
CA GLU A 256 15.99 -51.01 -62.73
C GLU A 256 14.95 -51.30 -63.84
N ASP A 257 13.98 -50.33 -64.09
CA ASP A 257 12.87 -50.59 -65.01
C ASP A 257 12.62 -49.58 -66.17
N ASP A 258 13.21 -48.33 -66.19
CA ASP A 258 12.97 -47.42 -67.36
C ASP A 258 13.88 -46.18 -67.42
N ASP A 259 14.25 -45.79 -68.72
CA ASP A 259 15.29 -44.82 -69.12
C ASP A 259 14.78 -43.41 -69.45
N GLY A 260 13.63 -42.98 -68.88
CA GLY A 260 12.93 -41.76 -69.39
C GLY A 260 12.87 -40.52 -68.54
N SER A 261 13.15 -40.55 -67.25
CA SER A 261 12.81 -39.40 -66.36
C SER A 261 14.00 -38.72 -65.69
N LYS A 262 15.22 -38.90 -66.17
CA LYS A 262 16.46 -38.47 -65.50
C LYS A 262 16.75 -36.97 -65.50
N LEU A 263 16.08 -36.14 -66.29
CA LEU A 263 16.46 -34.77 -66.56
C LEU A 263 15.88 -33.75 -65.56
N GLU A 264 14.68 -33.98 -65.03
CA GLU A 264 14.01 -33.02 -64.15
C GLU A 264 14.49 -33.08 -62.66
N VAL A 265 14.86 -34.27 -62.20
CA VAL A 265 15.29 -34.46 -60.79
C VAL A 265 16.67 -33.91 -60.54
N THR A 266 17.57 -33.96 -61.49
CA THR A 266 18.93 -33.37 -61.41
C THR A 266 18.90 -31.87 -61.37
N ASP A 267 17.95 -31.22 -62.02
CA ASP A 267 17.82 -29.73 -61.97
C ASP A 267 17.23 -29.25 -60.64
N LEU A 268 16.25 -29.96 -60.11
CA LEU A 268 15.68 -29.69 -58.78
C LEU A 268 16.67 -29.95 -57.65
N MET A 269 17.52 -30.94 -57.75
CA MET A 269 18.61 -31.20 -56.82
C MET A 269 19.69 -30.10 -56.85
N SER A 270 20.03 -29.59 -58.00
CA SER A 270 20.97 -28.51 -58.19
C SER A 270 20.46 -27.19 -57.50
N ARG A 271 19.20 -26.92 -57.65
CA ARG A 271 18.54 -25.73 -56.98
C ARG A 271 18.47 -25.87 -55.50
N LEU A 272 18.27 -27.07 -54.95
CA LEU A 272 18.29 -27.28 -53.49
C LEU A 272 19.71 -27.16 -52.91
N MET A 273 20.71 -27.61 -53.61
CA MET A 273 22.12 -27.47 -53.18
C MET A 273 22.60 -26.01 -53.25
N SER A 274 21.99 -25.14 -54.06
CA SER A 274 22.25 -23.71 -54.13
C SER A 274 21.57 -22.91 -53.00
N GLY A 275 20.69 -23.55 -52.19
CA GLY A 275 20.03 -22.90 -51.05
C GLY A 275 18.66 -22.30 -51.38
N ASP A 276 18.12 -22.53 -52.54
CA ASP A 276 16.80 -22.10 -52.95
C ASP A 276 15.70 -22.97 -52.33
N THR A 277 14.63 -22.33 -51.87
CA THR A 277 13.46 -23.00 -51.33
C THR A 277 12.58 -23.51 -52.49
N LEU A 278 12.41 -24.82 -52.59
CA LEU A 278 11.50 -25.43 -53.53
C LEU A 278 10.04 -25.12 -53.15
N SER A 279 9.20 -24.83 -54.15
CA SER A 279 7.77 -24.65 -53.95
C SER A 279 7.07 -25.99 -53.65
N THR A 280 5.88 -25.95 -53.04
CA THR A 280 5.07 -27.14 -52.74
C THR A 280 4.69 -27.92 -53.99
N GLU A 281 4.58 -27.24 -55.15
CA GLU A 281 4.28 -27.86 -56.45
C GLU A 281 5.48 -28.60 -57.05
N GLU A 282 6.68 -28.04 -56.89
CA GLU A 282 7.95 -28.68 -57.31
C GLU A 282 8.27 -29.89 -56.40
N LEU A 283 7.93 -29.87 -55.14
CA LEU A 283 8.00 -31.00 -54.22
C LEU A 283 6.99 -32.09 -54.55
N MET A 284 5.76 -31.74 -55.04
CA MET A 284 4.78 -32.72 -55.52
C MET A 284 5.14 -33.32 -56.88
N ALA A 285 5.82 -32.58 -57.75
CA ALA A 285 6.37 -33.11 -59.00
C ALA A 285 7.47 -34.15 -58.75
N LEU A 286 8.33 -33.95 -57.75
CA LEU A 286 9.32 -34.90 -57.22
C LEU A 286 8.66 -36.18 -56.66
N GLN A 287 7.43 -36.08 -56.13
CA GLN A 287 6.71 -37.18 -55.46
C GLN A 287 5.91 -38.02 -56.44
N ARG A 288 5.73 -37.54 -57.70
CA ARG A 288 4.89 -38.18 -58.73
C ARG A 288 5.68 -39.00 -59.76
N ASN A 289 6.98 -38.83 -59.80
CA ASN A 289 7.91 -39.65 -60.59
C ASN A 289 8.78 -40.44 -59.64
#